data_6d5caa373181a0b36cd52876469ea43b
#
_entry.id   6d5caa373181a0b36cd52876469ea43b
#
_cell.length_a   1.000
_cell.length_b   1.000
_cell.length_c   1.000
_cell.angle_alpha   90.00
_cell.angle_beta   90.00
_cell.angle_gamma   90.00
#
_symmetry.space_group_name_H-M   'P 1'
#
loop_
_entity.id
_entity.type
_entity.pdbx_description
1 polymer ?
#
loop_
_entity_poly.entity_id
_entity_poly.type
_entity_poly.pdbx_seq_one_letter_code
_entity_poly.pdbx_strand_id
1 'polypeptide(L)'
;MLKVADASQPLDGLIDLVLLDMPRTEIYGYMLGLFERLDLCKAIGITSSELLDFLIDVDRGYLPNAYHSFYHAADVTIVLFAMLSDYDAKQYLTSVDMASLLIAALCHDIGHPGKNNNFQVNIQTDLAKRYNNKSVLECYSCTLTMDLLTKHQLLQHIEEASANTGTPTTEAEARISIIKMILATDMIFHYELQENLAGLANDGNCLSPCKLLSKLEREVLCQIMLHAADISNALRPWSICKTWSNLVCVEFFGQGDAEKAFGLPISPNMDRGQTTQATISLKFGDYIVNPYFEIFAAVFPKSDRLLQLLAENRKEWARL
;
A
#
# COMPACT_ATOMS: atom_id res chain seq x y z
N MET A 1 18.07 21.31 -4.46
CA MET A 1 17.84 20.72 -5.79
C MET A 1 17.32 19.32 -5.55
N LEU A 2 16.07 19.02 -5.87
CA LEU A 2 15.53 17.66 -5.83
C LEU A 2 16.36 16.80 -6.78
N LYS A 3 17.03 15.77 -6.24
CA LYS A 3 17.60 14.73 -7.09
C LYS A 3 16.45 13.79 -7.46
N VAL A 4 15.86 13.97 -8.63
CA VAL A 4 14.99 12.95 -9.22
C VAL A 4 15.87 11.72 -9.43
N ALA A 5 15.40 10.55 -8.97
CA ALA A 5 16.13 9.30 -9.22
C ALA A 5 16.31 9.18 -10.74
N ASP A 6 17.56 9.07 -11.18
CA ASP A 6 17.89 9.06 -12.61
C ASP A 6 17.12 7.95 -13.32
N ALA A 7 16.25 8.33 -14.26
CA ALA A 7 15.40 7.41 -15.01
C ALA A 7 16.21 6.35 -15.81
N SER A 8 17.51 6.56 -15.99
CA SER A 8 18.40 5.65 -16.71
C SER A 8 19.10 4.59 -15.83
N GLN A 9 19.07 4.72 -14.49
CA GLN A 9 19.70 3.72 -13.62
C GLN A 9 18.80 2.51 -13.40
N PRO A 10 19.33 1.27 -13.40
CA PRO A 10 18.59 0.10 -12.98
C PRO A 10 18.07 0.32 -11.56
N LEU A 11 16.79 0.03 -11.32
CA LEU A 11 16.22 0.01 -9.97
C LEU A 11 16.40 -1.36 -9.30
N ASP A 12 17.42 -2.11 -9.73
CA ASP A 12 17.77 -3.38 -9.08
C ASP A 12 18.01 -3.11 -7.60
N GLY A 13 17.18 -3.74 -6.75
CA GLY A 13 17.28 -3.60 -5.31
C GLY A 13 16.39 -2.51 -4.68
N LEU A 14 15.33 -2.02 -5.35
CA LEU A 14 14.35 -1.12 -4.70
C LEU A 14 13.76 -1.72 -3.43
N ILE A 15 13.54 -3.04 -3.39
CA ILE A 15 13.08 -3.73 -2.18
C ILE A 15 14.12 -3.73 -1.05
N ASP A 16 15.38 -3.35 -1.34
CA ASP A 16 16.46 -3.22 -0.36
C ASP A 16 16.61 -1.77 0.14
N LEU A 17 15.80 -0.84 -0.37
CA LEU A 17 15.89 0.59 -0.05
C LEU A 17 15.40 0.86 1.38
N VAL A 18 16.20 1.59 2.16
CA VAL A 18 15.86 2.01 3.53
C VAL A 18 15.36 3.45 3.51
N LEU A 19 14.04 3.63 3.47
CA LEU A 19 13.43 4.97 3.41
C LEU A 19 13.49 5.74 4.74
N LEU A 20 13.47 5.03 5.86
CA LEU A 20 13.33 5.63 7.19
C LEU A 20 14.48 6.60 7.55
N ASP A 21 15.65 6.43 6.92
CA ASP A 21 16.82 7.29 7.12
C ASP A 21 16.91 8.44 6.10
N MET A 22 15.96 8.51 5.15
CA MET A 22 15.99 9.50 4.08
C MET A 22 15.27 10.79 4.45
N PRO A 23 15.78 11.94 4.04
CA PRO A 23 15.04 13.19 4.16
C PRO A 23 13.84 13.20 3.21
N ARG A 24 12.75 13.88 3.59
CA ARG A 24 11.51 13.97 2.80
C ARG A 24 11.73 14.39 1.35
N THR A 25 12.63 15.33 1.12
CA THR A 25 12.95 15.81 -0.23
C THR A 25 13.52 14.73 -1.14
N GLU A 26 14.25 13.77 -0.57
CA GLU A 26 14.78 12.64 -1.33
C GLU A 26 13.65 11.65 -1.65
N ILE A 27 12.76 11.38 -0.68
CA ILE A 27 11.58 10.52 -0.90
C ILE A 27 10.68 11.10 -1.99
N TYR A 28 10.41 12.41 -1.98
CA TYR A 28 9.66 13.04 -3.09
C TYR A 28 10.35 12.85 -4.44
N GLY A 29 11.68 12.96 -4.48
CA GLY A 29 12.46 12.68 -5.69
C GLY A 29 12.29 11.25 -6.20
N TYR A 30 12.27 10.26 -5.29
CA TYR A 30 11.95 8.87 -5.65
C TYR A 30 10.54 8.75 -6.19
N MET A 31 9.52 9.26 -5.49
CA MET A 31 8.12 9.17 -5.94
C MET A 31 7.93 9.79 -7.33
N LEU A 32 8.48 10.98 -7.57
CA LEU A 32 8.46 11.61 -8.90
C LEU A 32 9.12 10.71 -9.95
N GLY A 33 10.28 10.14 -9.63
CA GLY A 33 11.01 9.23 -10.53
C GLY A 33 10.23 7.97 -10.89
N LEU A 34 9.44 7.39 -9.95
CA LEU A 34 8.60 6.23 -10.22
C LEU A 34 7.48 6.57 -11.23
N PHE A 35 6.80 7.72 -11.03
CA PHE A 35 5.76 8.19 -11.95
C PHE A 35 6.33 8.51 -13.34
N GLU A 36 7.51 9.12 -13.42
CA GLU A 36 8.17 9.45 -14.68
C GLU A 36 8.57 8.18 -15.47
N ARG A 37 9.14 7.18 -14.79
CA ARG A 37 9.56 5.91 -15.42
C ARG A 37 8.42 5.10 -16.05
N LEU A 38 7.21 5.23 -15.53
CA LEU A 38 6.02 4.57 -16.04
C LEU A 38 5.15 5.50 -16.89
N ASP A 39 5.62 6.73 -17.17
CA ASP A 39 4.89 7.75 -17.98
C ASP A 39 3.52 8.12 -17.37
N LEU A 40 3.37 8.01 -16.03
CA LEU A 40 2.08 8.12 -15.35
C LEU A 40 1.56 9.56 -15.28
N CYS A 41 2.44 10.55 -15.16
CA CYS A 41 2.02 11.96 -15.21
C CYS A 41 1.32 12.27 -16.53
N LYS A 42 1.88 11.79 -17.66
CA LYS A 42 1.27 11.94 -18.97
C LYS A 42 -0.06 11.18 -19.08
N ALA A 43 -0.15 10.00 -18.49
CA ALA A 43 -1.35 9.16 -18.54
C ALA A 43 -2.58 9.81 -17.89
N ILE A 44 -2.38 10.69 -16.91
CA ILE A 44 -3.45 11.44 -16.23
C ILE A 44 -3.45 12.94 -16.54
N GLY A 45 -2.56 13.40 -17.44
CA GLY A 45 -2.53 14.75 -17.96
C GLY A 45 -2.00 15.81 -17.00
N ILE A 46 -1.02 15.46 -16.15
CA ILE A 46 -0.39 16.38 -15.20
C ILE A 46 1.11 16.55 -15.46
N THR A 47 1.68 17.59 -14.87
CA THR A 47 3.12 17.83 -14.83
C THR A 47 3.76 17.24 -13.56
N SER A 48 5.09 17.02 -13.57
CA SER A 48 5.83 16.60 -12.38
C SER A 48 5.77 17.64 -11.25
N SER A 49 5.55 18.94 -11.56
CA SER A 49 5.37 20.00 -10.56
C SER A 49 4.03 19.85 -9.82
N GLU A 50 2.95 19.62 -10.55
CA GLU A 50 1.62 19.37 -9.97
C GLU A 50 1.62 18.11 -9.09
N LEU A 51 2.29 17.04 -9.55
CA LEU A 51 2.48 15.84 -8.73
C LEU A 51 3.28 16.14 -7.46
N LEU A 52 4.34 16.97 -7.54
CA LEU A 52 5.13 17.34 -6.36
C LEU A 52 4.30 18.12 -5.33
N ASP A 53 3.50 19.08 -5.78
CA ASP A 53 2.63 19.86 -4.90
C ASP A 53 1.60 18.94 -4.21
N PHE A 54 1.05 17.98 -4.94
CA PHE A 54 0.17 16.95 -4.37
C PHE A 54 0.90 16.09 -3.33
N LEU A 55 2.10 15.57 -3.64
CA LEU A 55 2.91 14.74 -2.73
C LEU A 55 3.24 15.46 -1.41
N ILE A 56 3.57 16.76 -1.48
CA ILE A 56 3.85 17.57 -0.28
C ILE A 56 2.60 17.66 0.62
N ASP A 57 1.43 17.82 0.04
CA ASP A 57 0.20 17.91 0.82
C ASP A 57 -0.27 16.54 1.32
N VAL A 58 -0.01 15.45 0.58
CA VAL A 58 -0.20 14.08 1.08
C VAL A 58 0.67 13.83 2.32
N ASP A 59 1.97 14.13 2.27
CA ASP A 59 2.88 13.99 3.43
C ASP A 59 2.38 14.79 4.65
N ARG A 60 1.92 16.03 4.42
CA ARG A 60 1.33 16.87 5.48
C ARG A 60 0.05 16.30 6.10
N GLY A 61 -0.66 15.47 5.35
CA GLY A 61 -1.87 14.79 5.83
C GLY A 61 -1.59 13.56 6.71
N TYR A 62 -0.37 13.03 6.68
CA TYR A 62 0.03 11.96 7.58
C TYR A 62 0.37 12.48 8.97
N LEU A 63 -0.10 11.78 10.00
CA LEU A 63 0.23 12.09 11.38
C LEU A 63 1.61 11.48 11.76
N PRO A 64 2.28 12.00 12.81
CA PRO A 64 3.61 11.52 13.22
C PRO A 64 3.53 10.21 13.98
N ASN A 65 2.93 9.19 13.37
CA ASN A 65 2.87 7.84 13.91
C ASN A 65 4.20 7.11 13.73
N ALA A 66 4.42 6.08 14.53
CA ALA A 66 5.60 5.25 14.40
C ALA A 66 5.58 4.43 13.10
N TYR A 67 4.46 3.77 12.78
CA TYR A 67 4.31 2.91 11.61
C TYR A 67 3.45 3.54 10.52
N HIS A 68 2.15 3.84 10.79
CA HIS A 68 1.22 4.42 9.82
C HIS A 68 1.56 5.90 9.54
N SER A 69 2.62 6.11 8.78
CA SER A 69 3.22 7.40 8.45
C SER A 69 3.48 7.52 6.96
N PHE A 70 3.85 8.70 6.48
CA PHE A 70 4.22 8.89 5.07
C PHE A 70 5.40 8.00 4.62
N TYR A 71 6.29 7.60 5.53
CA TYR A 71 7.35 6.64 5.21
C TYR A 71 6.80 5.28 4.82
N HIS A 72 5.76 4.79 5.53
CA HIS A 72 5.08 3.56 5.19
C HIS A 72 4.39 3.66 3.82
N ALA A 73 3.64 4.71 3.56
CA ALA A 73 3.00 4.92 2.26
C ALA A 73 4.01 4.99 1.10
N ALA A 74 5.13 5.65 1.31
CA ALA A 74 6.21 5.69 0.33
C ALA A 74 6.85 4.30 0.11
N ASP A 75 7.04 3.52 1.19
CA ASP A 75 7.56 2.14 1.11
C ASP A 75 6.61 1.23 0.32
N VAL A 76 5.31 1.28 0.62
CA VAL A 76 4.26 0.57 -0.13
C VAL A 76 4.28 0.95 -1.61
N THR A 77 4.44 2.23 -1.93
CA THR A 77 4.52 2.72 -3.31
C THR A 77 5.75 2.17 -4.05
N ILE A 78 6.90 2.06 -3.38
CA ILE A 78 8.13 1.47 -3.95
C ILE A 78 7.93 -0.03 -4.21
N VAL A 79 7.33 -0.77 -3.28
CA VAL A 79 7.05 -2.19 -3.47
C VAL A 79 6.09 -2.40 -4.64
N LEU A 80 5.04 -1.58 -4.75
CA LEU A 80 4.14 -1.62 -5.90
C LEU A 80 4.86 -1.36 -7.22
N PHE A 81 5.77 -0.39 -7.25
CA PHE A 81 6.55 -0.14 -8.46
C PHE A 81 7.41 -1.37 -8.83
N ALA A 82 8.03 -2.05 -7.85
CA ALA A 82 8.76 -3.30 -8.11
C ALA A 82 7.81 -4.39 -8.63
N MET A 83 6.60 -4.53 -8.07
CA MET A 83 5.59 -5.47 -8.59
C MET A 83 5.22 -5.17 -10.05
N LEU A 84 5.04 -3.89 -10.40
CA LEU A 84 4.72 -3.46 -11.75
C LEU A 84 5.87 -3.70 -12.74
N SER A 85 7.10 -3.37 -12.34
CA SER A 85 8.25 -3.34 -13.24
C SER A 85 9.02 -4.65 -13.25
N ASP A 86 9.36 -5.19 -12.07
CA ASP A 86 10.26 -6.33 -11.91
C ASP A 86 9.50 -7.66 -12.01
N TYR A 87 8.23 -7.70 -11.54
CA TYR A 87 7.38 -8.89 -11.59
C TYR A 87 6.41 -8.88 -12.77
N ASP A 88 6.58 -7.93 -13.72
CA ASP A 88 5.81 -7.81 -14.97
C ASP A 88 4.30 -7.56 -14.80
N ALA A 89 3.82 -7.14 -13.62
CA ALA A 89 2.40 -6.92 -13.41
C ALA A 89 1.83 -5.79 -14.28
N LYS A 90 2.67 -4.84 -14.72
CA LYS A 90 2.26 -3.73 -15.60
C LYS A 90 1.65 -4.18 -16.92
N GLN A 91 1.97 -5.38 -17.42
CA GLN A 91 1.42 -5.88 -18.69
C GLN A 91 -0.09 -6.13 -18.65
N TYR A 92 -0.68 -6.22 -17.47
CA TYR A 92 -2.10 -6.49 -17.24
C TYR A 92 -2.92 -5.22 -16.94
N LEU A 93 -2.26 -4.07 -16.78
CA LEU A 93 -2.86 -2.81 -16.36
C LEU A 93 -2.67 -1.72 -17.42
N THR A 94 -3.59 -0.77 -17.45
CA THR A 94 -3.40 0.46 -18.21
C THR A 94 -2.55 1.45 -17.45
N SER A 95 -1.97 2.45 -18.12
CA SER A 95 -1.22 3.51 -17.45
C SER A 95 -2.09 4.30 -16.46
N VAL A 96 -3.40 4.43 -16.72
CA VAL A 96 -4.35 5.07 -15.80
C VAL A 96 -4.59 4.20 -14.56
N ASP A 97 -4.71 2.88 -14.73
CA ASP A 97 -4.82 1.95 -13.58
C ASP A 97 -3.57 2.05 -12.69
N MET A 98 -2.38 2.05 -13.30
CA MET A 98 -1.11 2.17 -12.56
C MET A 98 -0.97 3.52 -11.85
N ALA A 99 -1.36 4.63 -12.50
CA ALA A 99 -1.36 5.95 -11.86
C ALA A 99 -2.31 5.99 -10.66
N SER A 100 -3.54 5.49 -10.83
CA SER A 100 -4.53 5.39 -9.77
C SER A 100 -4.06 4.51 -8.61
N LEU A 101 -3.36 3.40 -8.91
CA LEU A 101 -2.79 2.48 -7.92
C LEU A 101 -1.70 3.15 -7.08
N LEU A 102 -0.75 3.87 -7.71
CA LEU A 102 0.29 4.57 -6.96
C LEU A 102 -0.26 5.77 -6.16
N ILE A 103 -1.28 6.46 -6.68
CA ILE A 103 -1.99 7.51 -5.91
C ILE A 103 -2.69 6.89 -4.70
N ALA A 104 -3.40 5.77 -4.88
CA ALA A 104 -4.04 5.06 -3.78
C ALA A 104 -3.02 4.61 -2.72
N ALA A 105 -1.86 4.09 -3.13
CA ALA A 105 -0.79 3.69 -2.23
C ALA A 105 -0.23 4.84 -1.40
N LEU A 106 -0.02 6.00 -2.03
CA LEU A 106 0.45 7.20 -1.32
C LEU A 106 -0.56 7.73 -0.30
N CYS A 107 -1.84 7.44 -0.47
CA CYS A 107 -2.93 8.01 0.31
C CYS A 107 -3.66 7.00 1.21
N HIS A 108 -3.35 5.70 1.16
CA HIS A 108 -4.19 4.66 1.78
C HIS A 108 -4.36 4.84 3.29
N ASP A 109 -3.36 5.35 3.99
CA ASP A 109 -3.34 5.57 5.44
C ASP A 109 -3.30 7.05 5.85
N ILE A 110 -3.60 7.98 4.92
CA ILE A 110 -3.57 9.42 5.23
C ILE A 110 -4.55 9.73 6.37
N GLY A 111 -4.07 10.46 7.38
CA GLY A 111 -4.87 10.82 8.56
C GLY A 111 -5.00 9.70 9.60
N HIS A 112 -4.37 8.54 9.41
CA HIS A 112 -4.39 7.42 10.37
C HIS A 112 -3.92 7.86 11.77
N PRO A 113 -4.70 7.62 12.86
CA PRO A 113 -4.39 8.12 14.20
C PRO A 113 -3.50 7.17 15.03
N GLY A 114 -2.87 6.16 14.44
CA GLY A 114 -2.04 5.16 15.13
C GLY A 114 -2.81 4.21 16.06
N LYS A 115 -4.11 4.06 15.85
CA LYS A 115 -5.02 3.13 16.54
C LYS A 115 -5.96 2.50 15.53
N ASN A 116 -6.19 1.19 15.59
CA ASN A 116 -6.96 0.45 14.60
C ASN A 116 -8.48 0.73 14.64
N ASN A 117 -9.20 0.17 13.66
CA ASN A 117 -10.65 0.31 13.53
C ASN A 117 -11.41 -0.16 14.78
N ASN A 118 -11.00 -1.28 15.40
CA ASN A 118 -11.66 -1.80 16.60
C ASN A 118 -11.54 -0.82 17.78
N PHE A 119 -10.38 -0.18 17.96
CA PHE A 119 -10.20 0.84 18.98
C PHE A 119 -11.16 2.02 18.75
N GLN A 120 -11.24 2.53 17.50
CA GLN A 120 -12.14 3.63 17.15
C GLN A 120 -13.60 3.29 17.49
N VAL A 121 -14.02 2.07 17.16
CA VAL A 121 -15.38 1.59 17.42
C VAL A 121 -15.63 1.41 18.92
N ASN A 122 -14.69 0.79 19.66
CA ASN A 122 -14.86 0.49 21.08
C ASN A 122 -14.99 1.75 21.94
N ILE A 123 -14.27 2.83 21.61
CA ILE A 123 -14.38 4.11 22.32
C ILE A 123 -15.37 5.09 21.69
N GLN A 124 -16.07 4.66 20.61
CA GLN A 124 -17.07 5.48 19.92
C GLN A 124 -16.56 6.86 19.51
N THR A 125 -15.41 6.90 18.83
CA THR A 125 -14.86 8.14 18.31
C THR A 125 -15.81 8.82 17.33
N ASP A 126 -15.59 10.11 17.06
CA ASP A 126 -16.35 10.83 16.04
C ASP A 126 -16.16 10.24 14.64
N LEU A 127 -14.98 9.70 14.34
CA LEU A 127 -14.74 8.96 13.10
C LEU A 127 -15.59 7.69 13.02
N ALA A 128 -15.60 6.87 14.09
CA ALA A 128 -16.42 5.65 14.14
C ALA A 128 -17.91 5.95 13.93
N LYS A 129 -18.42 7.00 14.56
CA LYS A 129 -19.82 7.43 14.37
C LYS A 129 -20.07 7.93 12.95
N ARG A 130 -19.15 8.75 12.39
CA ARG A 130 -19.26 9.31 11.04
C ARG A 130 -19.34 8.22 9.96
N TYR A 131 -18.58 7.14 10.11
CA TYR A 131 -18.50 6.06 9.12
C TYR A 131 -19.25 4.79 9.54
N ASN A 132 -20.20 4.91 10.49
CA ASN A 132 -21.08 3.83 10.92
C ASN A 132 -20.34 2.56 11.37
N ASN A 133 -19.18 2.72 12.02
CA ASN A 133 -18.34 1.64 12.52
C ASN A 133 -17.83 0.64 11.45
N LYS A 134 -17.71 1.06 10.18
CA LYS A 134 -17.29 0.20 9.08
C LYS A 134 -16.08 0.79 8.37
N SER A 135 -14.98 0.06 8.29
CA SER A 135 -13.72 0.48 7.64
C SER A 135 -13.41 1.95 7.94
N VAL A 136 -13.46 2.30 9.24
CA VAL A 136 -13.54 3.70 9.71
C VAL A 136 -12.35 4.52 9.23
N LEU A 137 -11.16 3.93 9.34
CA LEU A 137 -9.90 4.59 8.99
C LEU A 137 -9.74 4.70 7.48
N GLU A 138 -10.06 3.64 6.75
CA GLU A 138 -9.98 3.60 5.30
C GLU A 138 -11.01 4.55 4.67
N CYS A 139 -12.22 4.63 5.20
CA CYS A 139 -13.21 5.64 4.80
C CYS A 139 -12.73 7.07 5.07
N TYR A 140 -12.02 7.28 6.18
CA TYR A 140 -11.43 8.59 6.49
C TYR A 140 -10.30 8.93 5.51
N SER A 141 -9.39 7.99 5.25
CA SER A 141 -8.34 8.15 4.24
C SER A 141 -8.92 8.42 2.85
N CYS A 142 -10.01 7.73 2.44
CA CYS A 142 -10.73 8.03 1.21
C CYS A 142 -11.23 9.48 1.18
N THR A 143 -11.83 9.97 2.27
CA THR A 143 -12.34 11.36 2.33
C THR A 143 -11.20 12.36 2.13
N LEU A 144 -10.11 12.22 2.87
CA LEU A 144 -8.95 13.10 2.75
C LEU A 144 -8.31 13.03 1.36
N THR A 145 -8.23 11.82 0.78
CA THR A 145 -7.72 11.62 -0.58
C THR A 145 -8.57 12.35 -1.61
N MET A 146 -9.90 12.22 -1.55
CA MET A 146 -10.81 12.90 -2.46
C MET A 146 -10.72 14.42 -2.34
N ASP A 147 -10.54 14.95 -1.13
CA ASP A 147 -10.33 16.37 -0.88
C ASP A 147 -9.02 16.87 -1.52
N LEU A 148 -7.92 16.10 -1.38
CA LEU A 148 -6.63 16.44 -2.01
C LEU A 148 -6.67 16.35 -3.54
N LEU A 149 -7.30 15.30 -4.10
CA LEU A 149 -7.48 15.18 -5.56
C LEU A 149 -8.28 16.37 -6.12
N THR A 150 -9.28 16.85 -5.37
CA THR A 150 -10.08 18.02 -5.76
C THR A 150 -9.28 19.31 -5.63
N LYS A 151 -8.56 19.50 -4.52
CA LYS A 151 -7.72 20.68 -4.25
C LYS A 151 -6.66 20.89 -5.33
N HIS A 152 -5.99 19.81 -5.74
CA HIS A 152 -4.92 19.84 -6.74
C HIS A 152 -5.43 19.65 -8.17
N GLN A 153 -6.74 19.42 -8.37
CA GLN A 153 -7.33 19.11 -9.66
C GLN A 153 -6.57 17.99 -10.40
N LEU A 154 -6.02 17.01 -9.63
CA LEU A 154 -5.04 16.06 -10.12
C LEU A 154 -5.54 15.17 -11.27
N LEU A 155 -6.84 14.93 -11.36
CA LEU A 155 -7.47 14.06 -12.36
C LEU A 155 -8.30 14.82 -13.40
N GLN A 156 -8.28 16.17 -13.39
CA GLN A 156 -9.14 16.99 -14.26
C GLN A 156 -8.91 16.77 -15.77
N HIS A 157 -7.71 16.37 -16.16
CA HIS A 157 -7.32 16.16 -17.56
C HIS A 157 -7.28 14.68 -17.97
N ILE A 158 -7.69 13.76 -17.08
CA ILE A 158 -7.56 12.32 -17.30
C ILE A 158 -8.37 11.83 -18.52
N GLU A 159 -9.55 12.41 -18.78
CA GLU A 159 -10.40 12.02 -19.92
C GLU A 159 -9.73 12.36 -21.24
N GLU A 160 -9.15 13.55 -21.35
CA GLU A 160 -8.41 13.99 -22.53
C GLU A 160 -7.12 13.18 -22.70
N ALA A 161 -6.36 13.00 -21.62
CA ALA A 161 -5.10 12.24 -21.63
C ALA A 161 -5.31 10.77 -22.01
N SER A 162 -6.39 10.14 -21.54
CA SER A 162 -6.69 8.74 -21.82
C SER A 162 -7.50 8.50 -23.11
N ALA A 163 -8.03 9.53 -23.77
CA ALA A 163 -8.93 9.41 -24.92
C ALA A 163 -8.41 8.51 -26.05
N ASN A 164 -7.09 8.51 -26.30
CA ASN A 164 -6.45 7.79 -27.39
C ASN A 164 -5.76 6.48 -26.94
N THR A 165 -5.96 6.03 -25.70
CA THR A 165 -5.27 4.83 -25.16
C THR A 165 -6.00 3.52 -25.44
N GLY A 166 -7.18 3.55 -26.10
CA GLY A 166 -8.06 2.39 -26.27
C GLY A 166 -8.87 2.02 -25.01
N THR A 167 -8.59 2.66 -23.88
CA THR A 167 -9.29 2.49 -22.59
C THR A 167 -9.55 3.85 -21.94
N PRO A 168 -10.37 4.71 -22.57
CA PRO A 168 -10.66 6.03 -22.00
C PRO A 168 -11.28 5.89 -20.61
N THR A 169 -10.86 6.76 -19.70
CA THR A 169 -11.28 6.73 -18.28
C THR A 169 -11.75 8.12 -17.87
N THR A 170 -12.90 8.20 -17.25
CA THR A 170 -13.42 9.46 -16.70
C THR A 170 -12.80 9.75 -15.32
N GLU A 171 -12.81 11.02 -14.91
CA GLU A 171 -12.37 11.41 -13.57
C GLU A 171 -13.17 10.66 -12.48
N ALA A 172 -14.48 10.53 -12.67
CA ALA A 172 -15.36 9.82 -11.73
C ALA A 172 -14.97 8.33 -11.59
N GLU A 173 -14.66 7.65 -12.69
CA GLU A 173 -14.21 6.26 -12.67
C GLU A 173 -12.87 6.10 -11.97
N ALA A 174 -11.90 6.98 -12.23
CA ALA A 174 -10.60 6.96 -11.55
C ALA A 174 -10.74 7.18 -10.04
N ARG A 175 -11.58 8.13 -9.61
CA ARG A 175 -11.89 8.38 -8.20
C ARG A 175 -12.52 7.17 -7.53
N ILE A 176 -13.47 6.50 -8.18
CA ILE A 176 -14.11 5.28 -7.66
C ILE A 176 -13.08 4.15 -7.54
N SER A 177 -12.19 4.00 -8.52
CA SER A 177 -11.13 2.99 -8.48
C SER A 177 -10.17 3.23 -7.30
N ILE A 178 -9.73 4.47 -7.08
CA ILE A 178 -8.87 4.84 -5.94
C ILE A 178 -9.57 4.54 -4.61
N ILE A 179 -10.85 4.90 -4.46
CA ILE A 179 -11.64 4.59 -3.25
C ILE A 179 -11.70 3.08 -3.00
N LYS A 180 -12.00 2.27 -4.02
CA LYS A 180 -12.07 0.81 -3.89
C LYS A 180 -10.73 0.22 -3.46
N MET A 181 -9.61 0.73 -4.00
CA MET A 181 -8.28 0.29 -3.63
C MET A 181 -7.95 0.63 -2.18
N ILE A 182 -8.23 1.85 -1.72
CA ILE A 182 -7.99 2.26 -0.32
C ILE A 182 -8.87 1.44 0.63
N LEU A 183 -10.16 1.25 0.34
CA LEU A 183 -11.04 0.43 1.18
C LEU A 183 -10.58 -1.04 1.27
N ALA A 184 -9.94 -1.57 0.23
CA ALA A 184 -9.44 -2.93 0.19
C ALA A 184 -8.20 -3.16 1.08
N THR A 185 -7.57 -2.11 1.64
CA THR A 185 -6.48 -2.26 2.62
C THR A 185 -6.99 -2.61 4.02
N ASP A 186 -8.30 -2.44 4.33
CA ASP A 186 -8.85 -2.96 5.57
C ASP A 186 -8.66 -4.48 5.64
N MET A 187 -8.00 -4.94 6.70
CA MET A 187 -7.68 -6.36 6.92
C MET A 187 -8.90 -7.29 6.96
N ILE A 188 -10.12 -6.74 7.12
CA ILE A 188 -11.35 -7.55 7.01
C ILE A 188 -11.53 -8.17 5.62
N PHE A 189 -10.95 -7.56 4.57
CA PHE A 189 -11.01 -8.06 3.19
C PHE A 189 -9.86 -9.00 2.82
N HIS A 190 -8.92 -9.26 3.74
CA HIS A 190 -7.72 -10.08 3.46
C HIS A 190 -8.04 -11.42 2.80
N TYR A 191 -8.95 -12.19 3.37
CA TYR A 191 -9.29 -13.52 2.84
C TYR A 191 -10.06 -13.46 1.52
N GLU A 192 -10.93 -12.46 1.33
CA GLU A 192 -11.60 -12.23 0.05
C GLU A 192 -10.61 -11.91 -1.06
N LEU A 193 -9.63 -11.05 -0.78
CA LEU A 193 -8.55 -10.72 -1.73
C LEU A 193 -7.67 -11.94 -2.02
N GLN A 194 -7.40 -12.77 -1.02
CA GLN A 194 -6.66 -14.02 -1.20
C GLN A 194 -7.42 -15.01 -2.08
N GLU A 195 -8.74 -15.14 -1.93
CA GLU A 195 -9.59 -15.95 -2.79
C GLU A 195 -9.62 -15.44 -4.22
N ASN A 196 -9.75 -14.11 -4.41
CA ASN A 196 -9.68 -13.47 -5.72
C ASN A 196 -8.34 -13.71 -6.41
N LEU A 197 -7.22 -13.62 -5.65
CA LEU A 197 -5.89 -13.91 -6.14
C LEU A 197 -5.74 -15.40 -6.54
N ALA A 198 -6.30 -16.32 -5.75
CA ALA A 198 -6.32 -17.75 -6.08
C ALA A 198 -7.14 -18.04 -7.36
N GLY A 199 -8.23 -17.29 -7.59
CA GLY A 199 -8.97 -17.33 -8.85
C GLY A 199 -8.09 -17.01 -10.05
N LEU A 200 -7.28 -15.95 -9.96
CA LEU A 200 -6.32 -15.57 -11.01
C LEU A 200 -5.25 -16.67 -11.25
N ALA A 201 -4.85 -17.40 -10.22
CA ALA A 201 -3.87 -18.48 -10.35
C ALA A 201 -4.46 -19.73 -11.04
N ASN A 202 -5.75 -20.04 -10.78
CA ASN A 202 -6.40 -21.24 -11.27
C ASN A 202 -6.94 -21.11 -12.71
N ASP A 203 -7.36 -19.92 -13.09
CA ASP A 203 -7.80 -19.63 -14.46
C ASP A 203 -6.61 -19.48 -15.40
N GLY A 204 -5.90 -20.56 -15.69
CA GLY A 204 -4.70 -20.62 -16.53
C GLY A 204 -4.75 -19.87 -17.88
N ASN A 205 -5.82 -19.14 -18.14
CA ASN A 205 -6.07 -18.21 -19.23
C ASN A 205 -6.18 -16.74 -18.80
N CYS A 206 -6.33 -16.42 -17.50
CA CYS A 206 -6.61 -15.03 -17.08
C CYS A 206 -5.37 -14.14 -17.19
N LEU A 207 -4.22 -14.64 -16.77
CA LEU A 207 -2.93 -13.94 -16.88
C LEU A 207 -2.04 -14.48 -18.02
N SER A 208 -2.66 -14.88 -19.13
CA SER A 208 -1.92 -15.24 -20.35
C SER A 208 -1.20 -14.01 -20.89
N PRO A 209 0.10 -14.07 -21.19
CA PRO A 209 0.78 -12.96 -21.85
C PRO A 209 0.00 -12.53 -23.10
N CYS A 210 -0.24 -11.24 -23.26
CA CYS A 210 -0.98 -10.64 -24.38
C CYS A 210 -2.52 -10.59 -24.27
N LYS A 211 -3.14 -11.00 -23.16
CA LYS A 211 -4.58 -10.76 -22.96
C LYS A 211 -4.78 -9.56 -22.03
N LEU A 212 -5.30 -8.48 -22.57
CA LEU A 212 -5.73 -7.36 -21.73
C LEU A 212 -6.89 -7.81 -20.84
N LEU A 213 -6.76 -7.62 -19.53
CA LEU A 213 -7.81 -7.90 -18.55
C LEU A 213 -9.01 -6.97 -18.78
N SER A 214 -10.22 -7.45 -18.47
CA SER A 214 -11.40 -6.59 -18.41
C SER A 214 -11.22 -5.51 -17.33
N LYS A 215 -12.00 -4.44 -17.41
CA LYS A 215 -11.93 -3.36 -16.41
C LYS A 215 -12.10 -3.88 -14.99
N LEU A 216 -13.06 -4.80 -14.75
CA LEU A 216 -13.32 -5.38 -13.43
C LEU A 216 -12.14 -6.22 -12.94
N GLU A 217 -11.56 -7.06 -13.79
CA GLU A 217 -10.38 -7.86 -13.44
C GLU A 217 -9.18 -6.97 -13.09
N ARG A 218 -8.97 -5.85 -13.82
CA ARG A 218 -7.91 -4.89 -13.50
C ARG A 218 -8.14 -4.17 -12.17
N GLU A 219 -9.39 -3.78 -11.88
CA GLU A 219 -9.76 -3.19 -10.57
C GLU A 219 -9.42 -4.15 -9.43
N VAL A 220 -9.81 -5.43 -9.54
CA VAL A 220 -9.52 -6.47 -8.55
C VAL A 220 -8.02 -6.70 -8.43
N LEU A 221 -7.28 -6.75 -9.55
CA LEU A 221 -5.83 -6.91 -9.54
C LEU A 221 -5.14 -5.73 -8.81
N CYS A 222 -5.59 -4.49 -9.03
CA CYS A 222 -5.06 -3.33 -8.32
C CYS A 222 -5.30 -3.42 -6.80
N GLN A 223 -6.47 -3.86 -6.36
CA GLN A 223 -6.79 -4.08 -4.95
C GLN A 223 -5.86 -5.16 -4.33
N ILE A 224 -5.69 -6.29 -5.02
CA ILE A 224 -4.79 -7.38 -4.64
C ILE A 224 -3.36 -6.87 -4.49
N MET A 225 -2.88 -6.09 -5.47
CA MET A 225 -1.51 -5.58 -5.47
C MET A 225 -1.27 -4.56 -4.36
N LEU A 226 -2.21 -3.64 -4.12
CA LEU A 226 -2.07 -2.67 -3.03
C LEU A 226 -2.05 -3.37 -1.67
N HIS A 227 -2.96 -4.31 -1.43
CA HIS A 227 -2.98 -5.10 -0.19
C HIS A 227 -1.69 -5.93 -0.03
N ALA A 228 -1.20 -6.57 -1.11
CA ALA A 228 0.07 -7.29 -1.08
C ALA A 228 1.25 -6.38 -0.70
N ALA A 229 1.31 -5.18 -1.27
CA ALA A 229 2.37 -4.22 -0.97
C ALA A 229 2.30 -3.71 0.47
N ASP A 230 1.09 -3.47 0.99
CA ASP A 230 0.84 -2.99 2.36
C ASP A 230 1.32 -3.99 3.42
N ILE A 231 1.06 -5.29 3.22
CA ILE A 231 1.51 -6.34 4.14
C ILE A 231 2.94 -6.84 3.87
N SER A 232 3.68 -6.24 2.93
CA SER A 232 4.96 -6.74 2.42
C SER A 232 6.17 -6.52 3.33
N ASN A 233 6.07 -5.76 4.41
CA ASN A 233 7.21 -5.45 5.29
C ASN A 233 7.94 -6.70 5.81
N ALA A 234 7.21 -7.81 6.01
CA ALA A 234 7.78 -9.08 6.45
C ALA A 234 8.66 -9.77 5.37
N LEU A 235 8.54 -9.35 4.12
CA LEU A 235 9.22 -9.91 2.94
C LEU A 235 10.46 -9.08 2.52
N ARG A 236 10.80 -8.05 3.31
CA ARG A 236 11.96 -7.19 3.07
C ARG A 236 13.23 -7.83 3.67
N PRO A 237 14.45 -7.42 3.27
CA PRO A 237 15.67 -7.85 3.95
C PRO A 237 15.59 -7.68 5.46
N TRP A 238 16.24 -8.55 6.22
CA TRP A 238 16.11 -8.65 7.68
C TRP A 238 16.16 -7.33 8.43
N SER A 239 17.13 -6.47 8.10
CA SER A 239 17.28 -5.16 8.77
C SER A 239 16.05 -4.28 8.60
N ILE A 240 15.47 -4.26 7.38
CA ILE A 240 14.28 -3.48 7.04
C ILE A 240 13.04 -4.11 7.70
N CYS A 241 12.86 -5.43 7.54
CA CYS A 241 11.78 -6.19 8.16
C CYS A 241 11.74 -5.95 9.68
N LYS A 242 12.89 -6.08 10.37
CA LYS A 242 13.00 -5.88 11.81
C LYS A 242 12.65 -4.45 12.22
N THR A 243 13.09 -3.46 11.45
CA THR A 243 12.81 -2.05 11.73
C THR A 243 11.31 -1.76 11.60
N TRP A 244 10.67 -2.18 10.52
CA TRP A 244 9.22 -2.02 10.36
C TRP A 244 8.44 -2.74 11.46
N SER A 245 8.84 -3.96 11.82
CA SER A 245 8.23 -4.69 12.93
C SER A 245 8.38 -3.96 14.28
N ASN A 246 9.52 -3.31 14.54
CA ASN A 246 9.68 -2.46 15.73
C ASN A 246 8.64 -1.33 15.76
N LEU A 247 8.43 -0.65 14.63
CA LEU A 247 7.50 0.46 14.51
C LEU A 247 6.04 0.01 14.68
N VAL A 248 5.65 -1.14 14.10
CA VAL A 248 4.34 -1.76 14.33
C VAL A 248 4.13 -2.06 15.82
N CYS A 249 5.14 -2.67 16.48
CA CYS A 249 5.04 -2.99 17.91
C CYS A 249 4.91 -1.74 18.80
N VAL A 250 5.54 -0.62 18.43
CA VAL A 250 5.37 0.66 19.14
C VAL A 250 3.90 1.09 19.10
N GLU A 251 3.24 1.04 17.94
CA GLU A 251 1.82 1.39 17.81
C GLU A 251 0.92 0.38 18.52
N PHE A 252 1.14 -0.93 18.33
CA PHE A 252 0.33 -1.99 18.93
C PHE A 252 0.36 -1.90 20.46
N PHE A 253 1.54 -1.81 21.04
CA PHE A 253 1.66 -1.69 22.51
C PHE A 253 1.13 -0.35 23.01
N GLY A 254 1.30 0.74 22.23
CA GLY A 254 0.69 2.03 22.54
C GLY A 254 -0.85 1.99 22.48
N GLN A 255 -1.45 1.15 21.62
CA GLN A 255 -2.88 0.89 21.66
C GLN A 255 -3.28 0.08 22.87
N GLY A 256 -2.58 -1.03 23.18
CA GLY A 256 -2.87 -1.85 24.34
C GLY A 256 -2.81 -1.06 25.66
N ASP A 257 -1.83 -0.15 25.80
CA ASP A 257 -1.74 0.75 26.95
C ASP A 257 -2.95 1.70 27.02
N ALA A 258 -3.40 2.23 25.88
CA ALA A 258 -4.59 3.08 25.80
C ALA A 258 -5.86 2.29 26.14
N GLU A 259 -6.04 1.08 25.59
CA GLU A 259 -7.19 0.21 25.90
C GLU A 259 -7.26 -0.06 27.41
N LYS A 260 -6.12 -0.39 28.03
CA LYS A 260 -6.03 -0.58 29.48
C LYS A 260 -6.43 0.67 30.26
N ALA A 261 -5.99 1.85 29.82
CA ALA A 261 -6.32 3.13 30.45
C ALA A 261 -7.82 3.46 30.35
N PHE A 262 -8.46 3.05 29.26
CA PHE A 262 -9.92 3.17 29.07
C PHE A 262 -10.72 2.06 29.75
N GLY A 263 -10.08 1.09 30.41
CA GLY A 263 -10.75 -0.05 31.04
C GLY A 263 -11.34 -1.04 30.03
N LEU A 264 -10.83 -1.05 28.80
CA LEU A 264 -11.22 -1.98 27.75
C LEU A 264 -10.40 -3.27 27.82
N PRO A 265 -10.93 -4.39 27.30
CA PRO A 265 -10.11 -5.57 27.03
C PRO A 265 -8.99 -5.20 26.07
N ILE A 266 -7.75 -5.63 26.39
CA ILE A 266 -6.61 -5.38 25.50
C ILE A 266 -6.75 -6.26 24.26
N SER A 267 -6.60 -5.65 23.08
CA SER A 267 -6.65 -6.35 21.80
C SER A 267 -5.55 -7.41 21.67
N PRO A 268 -5.81 -8.53 20.96
CA PRO A 268 -4.80 -9.57 20.73
C PRO A 268 -3.48 -9.01 20.20
N ASN A 269 -2.36 -9.50 20.72
CA ASN A 269 -0.99 -9.08 20.39
C ASN A 269 -0.64 -7.62 20.77
N MET A 270 -1.46 -6.92 21.56
CA MET A 270 -1.22 -5.52 21.97
C MET A 270 -0.82 -5.36 23.43
N ASP A 271 -0.81 -6.44 24.21
CA ASP A 271 -0.31 -6.43 25.58
C ASP A 271 1.20 -6.74 25.61
N ARG A 272 2.02 -5.73 25.89
CA ARG A 272 3.49 -5.88 26.03
C ARG A 272 3.92 -6.83 27.16
N GLY A 273 3.03 -7.13 28.09
CA GLY A 273 3.26 -8.11 29.17
C GLY A 273 2.96 -9.56 28.77
N GLN A 274 2.27 -9.76 27.65
CA GLN A 274 1.77 -11.07 27.21
C GLN A 274 2.41 -11.55 25.90
N THR A 275 3.00 -10.66 25.11
CA THR A 275 3.57 -11.00 23.80
C THR A 275 4.88 -10.27 23.53
N THR A 276 5.65 -10.78 22.58
CA THR A 276 6.92 -10.19 22.13
C THR A 276 6.83 -9.82 20.66
N GLN A 277 7.73 -8.94 20.21
CA GLN A 277 7.89 -8.60 18.82
C GLN A 277 8.09 -9.85 17.93
N ALA A 278 8.94 -10.79 18.36
CA ALA A 278 9.19 -12.03 17.63
C ALA A 278 7.92 -12.86 17.48
N THR A 279 7.11 -12.99 18.57
CA THR A 279 5.83 -13.70 18.53
C THR A 279 4.84 -13.05 17.56
N ILE A 280 4.73 -11.72 17.56
CA ILE A 280 3.86 -10.98 16.65
C ILE A 280 4.29 -11.20 15.21
N SER A 281 5.59 -11.03 14.93
CA SER A 281 6.16 -11.15 13.58
C SER A 281 6.04 -12.57 13.02
N LEU A 282 6.28 -13.60 13.84
CA LEU A 282 6.11 -15.00 13.43
C LEU A 282 4.65 -15.30 13.07
N LYS A 283 3.70 -14.89 13.93
CA LYS A 283 2.27 -15.13 13.65
C LYS A 283 1.82 -14.39 12.39
N PHE A 284 2.21 -13.14 12.23
CA PHE A 284 1.87 -12.36 11.03
C PHE A 284 2.46 -12.99 9.77
N GLY A 285 3.74 -13.36 9.81
CA GLY A 285 4.41 -14.05 8.72
C GLY A 285 3.75 -15.39 8.36
N ASP A 286 3.51 -16.25 9.36
CA ASP A 286 3.03 -17.62 9.14
C ASP A 286 1.54 -17.69 8.73
N TYR A 287 0.67 -16.81 9.27
CA TYR A 287 -0.78 -16.93 9.07
C TYR A 287 -1.37 -15.93 8.08
N ILE A 288 -0.70 -14.79 7.84
CA ILE A 288 -1.21 -13.74 6.95
C ILE A 288 -0.34 -13.66 5.68
N VAL A 289 0.96 -13.42 5.86
CA VAL A 289 1.84 -13.09 4.72
C VAL A 289 2.17 -14.31 3.88
N ASN A 290 2.60 -15.42 4.48
CA ASN A 290 3.03 -16.61 3.74
C ASN A 290 1.93 -17.19 2.85
N PRO A 291 0.70 -17.46 3.34
CA PRO A 291 -0.37 -18.01 2.50
C PRO A 291 -0.74 -17.11 1.32
N TYR A 292 -0.73 -15.79 1.54
CA TYR A 292 -1.04 -14.82 0.51
C TYR A 292 0.04 -14.79 -0.58
N PHE A 293 1.30 -14.74 -0.18
CA PHE A 293 2.42 -14.64 -1.12
C PHE A 293 2.79 -15.96 -1.81
N GLU A 294 2.43 -17.11 -1.27
CA GLU A 294 2.49 -18.39 -2.01
C GLU A 294 1.60 -18.35 -3.25
N ILE A 295 0.38 -17.83 -3.13
CA ILE A 295 -0.53 -17.66 -4.26
C ILE A 295 -0.03 -16.54 -5.17
N PHE A 296 0.43 -15.43 -4.60
CA PHE A 296 0.98 -14.30 -5.36
C PHE A 296 2.16 -14.72 -6.23
N ALA A 297 3.08 -15.55 -5.72
CA ALA A 297 4.22 -16.08 -6.47
C ALA A 297 3.78 -17.08 -7.57
N ALA A 298 2.70 -17.83 -7.36
CA ALA A 298 2.14 -18.67 -8.41
C ALA A 298 1.58 -17.85 -9.58
N VAL A 299 1.02 -16.64 -9.31
CA VAL A 299 0.54 -15.70 -10.32
C VAL A 299 1.69 -14.92 -10.94
N PHE A 300 2.66 -14.49 -10.14
CA PHE A 300 3.82 -13.69 -10.53
C PHE A 300 5.13 -14.40 -10.16
N PRO A 301 5.60 -15.39 -10.95
CA PRO A 301 6.75 -16.23 -10.58
C PRO A 301 8.06 -15.46 -10.33
N LYS A 302 8.23 -14.27 -10.93
CA LYS A 302 9.40 -13.41 -10.67
C LYS A 302 9.45 -12.89 -9.23
N SER A 303 8.39 -13.02 -8.45
CA SER A 303 8.32 -12.59 -7.06
C SER A 303 8.82 -13.63 -6.05
N ASP A 304 9.30 -14.80 -6.48
CA ASP A 304 9.80 -15.90 -5.62
C ASP A 304 10.85 -15.43 -4.58
N ARG A 305 11.63 -14.41 -4.90
CA ARG A 305 12.58 -13.79 -3.98
C ARG A 305 11.92 -13.32 -2.68
N LEU A 306 10.68 -12.87 -2.74
CA LEU A 306 9.94 -12.40 -1.56
C LEU A 306 9.70 -13.54 -0.56
N LEU A 307 9.29 -14.73 -1.04
CA LEU A 307 9.11 -15.92 -0.20
C LEU A 307 10.42 -16.41 0.42
N GLN A 308 11.54 -16.30 -0.32
CA GLN A 308 12.86 -16.64 0.21
C GLN A 308 13.23 -15.72 1.37
N LEU A 309 13.03 -14.39 1.22
CA LEU A 309 13.26 -13.41 2.27
C LEU A 309 12.37 -13.66 3.50
N LEU A 310 11.09 -13.99 3.28
CA LEU A 310 10.19 -14.35 4.37
C LEU A 310 10.69 -15.56 5.16
N ALA A 311 11.14 -16.62 4.47
CA ALA A 311 11.67 -17.82 5.10
C ALA A 311 12.99 -17.55 5.86
N GLU A 312 13.84 -16.64 5.35
CA GLU A 312 15.04 -16.17 6.03
C GLU A 312 14.68 -15.38 7.30
N ASN A 313 13.77 -14.42 7.19
CA ASN A 313 13.29 -13.60 8.31
C ASN A 313 12.63 -14.45 9.39
N ARG A 314 11.83 -15.47 8.99
CA ARG A 314 11.23 -16.41 9.93
C ARG A 314 12.27 -17.11 10.82
N LYS A 315 13.41 -17.48 10.24
CA LYS A 315 14.52 -18.11 11.00
C LYS A 315 15.14 -17.12 11.99
N GLU A 316 15.31 -15.86 11.60
CA GLU A 316 15.84 -14.82 12.47
C GLU A 316 14.86 -14.52 13.63
N TRP A 317 13.56 -14.42 13.35
CA TRP A 317 12.54 -14.24 14.40
C TRP A 317 12.49 -15.42 15.37
N ALA A 318 12.68 -16.65 14.92
CA ALA A 318 12.66 -17.84 15.77
C ALA A 318 13.88 -17.95 16.69
N ARG A 319 14.93 -17.16 16.48
CA ARG A 319 16.13 -17.09 17.35
C ARG A 319 15.99 -16.06 18.47
N LEU A 320 15.03 -15.13 18.38
CA LEU A 320 14.77 -14.07 19.36
C LEU A 320 13.68 -14.45 20.36
#